data_c3f92db7c5b528d9c90acd2d356c4f9a
#
_entry.id   c3f92db7c5b528d9c90acd2d356c4f9a
#
_cell.length_a   1.000
_cell.length_b   1.000
_cell.length_c   1.000
_cell.angle_alpha   90.00
_cell.angle_beta   90.00
_cell.angle_gamma   90.00
#
_symmetry.space_group_name_H-M   'P 1'
#
loop_
_entity.id
_entity.type
_entity.pdbx_description
1 polymer ?
#
loop_
_entity_poly.entity_id
_entity_poly.type
_entity_poly.pdbx_seq_one_letter_code
_entity_poly.pdbx_strand_id
1 'polypeptide(L)'
;MTENKNEPRVLAIILGGGKGTRLYPLTKVRSKPAVSFGGKYRIVDISISNCINSGYKQIYLLTQFNSASLHMHITNSYNFDRFSKGFVEILAAEQTLEHSGWYEGTADAVKKNFVHFKTLNPTHYIILSGDQLYKMDLKAYFNEHVRSGADCTIATTAVNRHDASGFGIMKIDENNKILEFMEKPAPDKDISDWKIPAESRGSLPKDKEFLASMGIYIFNAKTMEEVLDNNFNDFGKEIIPMAIKNKKINSYIFDGYWEDIGTIKSFYEANIQLTENDPTVNFYDEDEPVYTHMANLPPSKINSAEINSTLTAEGCVITNCKLDHSIIGSRSILDNGTILDGVVLMGADFYENADERESNRRREIPNIGIGKNCHIRRTIIDKNARIGNNVKINVSGKEYEDGDHGNFYSSDGIIVIRKGAMIPDGTEI
;
A
#
# COMPACT_ATOMS: atom_id res chain seq x y z
N MET A 1 -36.86 11.27 5.81
CA MET A 1 -36.17 11.97 4.71
C MET A 1 -36.31 11.09 3.48
N THR A 2 -37.04 11.55 2.46
CA THR A 2 -37.16 10.84 1.19
C THR A 2 -35.80 10.83 0.53
N GLU A 3 -35.21 9.64 0.38
CA GLU A 3 -34.00 9.47 -0.41
C GLU A 3 -34.22 10.07 -1.80
N ASN A 4 -33.34 10.99 -2.16
CA ASN A 4 -33.37 11.60 -3.48
C ASN A 4 -32.95 10.49 -4.49
N LYS A 5 -33.92 9.92 -5.20
CA LYS A 5 -33.71 8.75 -6.10
C LYS A 5 -32.66 9.00 -7.20
N ASN A 6 -32.19 10.24 -7.35
CA ASN A 6 -31.24 10.66 -8.35
C ASN A 6 -29.80 10.82 -7.85
N GLU A 7 -29.52 10.62 -6.54
CA GLU A 7 -28.14 10.66 -6.07
C GLU A 7 -27.38 9.37 -6.41
N PRO A 8 -26.17 9.48 -6.95
CA PRO A 8 -25.36 8.31 -7.25
C PRO A 8 -24.99 7.56 -5.96
N ARG A 9 -25.27 6.26 -5.94
CA ARG A 9 -24.85 5.35 -4.88
C ARG A 9 -23.58 4.64 -5.35
N VAL A 10 -22.47 5.05 -4.77
CA VAL A 10 -21.14 4.54 -5.14
C VAL A 10 -20.67 3.53 -4.10
N LEU A 11 -20.32 2.34 -4.56
CA LEU A 11 -19.72 1.30 -3.73
C LEU A 11 -18.23 1.18 -4.06
N ALA A 12 -17.37 1.32 -3.06
CA ALA A 12 -15.94 1.11 -3.21
C ALA A 12 -15.57 -0.35 -2.94
N ILE A 13 -14.73 -0.92 -3.80
CA ILE A 13 -14.20 -2.28 -3.69
C ILE A 13 -12.68 -2.19 -3.73
N ILE A 14 -12.02 -2.55 -2.63
CA ILE A 14 -10.57 -2.53 -2.53
C ILE A 14 -10.04 -3.96 -2.68
N LEU A 15 -9.14 -4.15 -3.64
CA LEU A 15 -8.52 -5.44 -3.92
C LEU A 15 -7.26 -5.62 -3.08
N GLY A 16 -7.31 -6.52 -2.09
CA GLY A 16 -6.23 -6.80 -1.16
C GLY A 16 -5.70 -8.24 -1.21
N GLY A 17 -5.94 -8.96 -2.31
CA GLY A 17 -5.84 -10.43 -2.37
C GLY A 17 -4.55 -11.04 -2.93
N GLY A 18 -3.59 -10.29 -3.41
CA GLY A 18 -2.36 -10.81 -4.02
C GLY A 18 -1.40 -11.51 -3.03
N LYS A 19 -0.61 -12.50 -3.52
CA LYS A 19 0.41 -13.20 -2.70
C LYS A 19 1.52 -12.27 -2.19
N GLY A 20 1.80 -11.14 -2.87
CA GLY A 20 2.82 -10.17 -2.47
C GLY A 20 4.24 -10.73 -2.44
N THR A 21 4.57 -11.70 -3.29
CA THR A 21 5.86 -12.42 -3.27
C THR A 21 7.07 -11.52 -3.49
N ARG A 22 6.92 -10.45 -4.28
CA ARG A 22 8.00 -9.47 -4.54
C ARG A 22 8.36 -8.61 -3.32
N LEU A 23 7.49 -8.57 -2.29
CA LEU A 23 7.72 -7.86 -1.03
C LEU A 23 8.12 -8.83 0.11
N TYR A 24 8.45 -10.10 -0.22
CA TYR A 24 9.05 -11.02 0.75
C TYR A 24 10.37 -10.43 1.28
N PRO A 25 10.69 -10.53 2.60
CA PRO A 25 10.02 -11.33 3.62
C PRO A 25 8.91 -10.62 4.41
N LEU A 26 8.59 -9.36 4.11
CA LEU A 26 7.58 -8.57 4.84
C LEU A 26 6.17 -9.17 4.73
N THR A 27 5.92 -9.92 3.66
CA THR A 27 4.63 -10.60 3.40
C THR A 27 4.59 -12.06 3.86
N LYS A 28 5.63 -12.56 4.53
CA LYS A 28 5.69 -13.94 5.01
C LYS A 28 4.54 -14.33 5.94
N VAL A 29 4.10 -13.41 6.81
CA VAL A 29 3.10 -13.64 7.87
C VAL A 29 1.90 -12.70 7.79
N ARG A 30 1.82 -11.89 6.76
CA ARG A 30 0.72 -10.94 6.52
C ARG A 30 0.57 -10.66 5.04
N SER A 31 -0.63 -10.22 4.61
CA SER A 31 -0.85 -9.73 3.24
C SER A 31 -0.12 -8.41 2.98
N LYS A 32 0.19 -8.08 1.71
CA LYS A 32 0.84 -6.82 1.33
C LYS A 32 0.09 -5.58 1.86
N PRO A 33 -1.25 -5.46 1.76
CA PRO A 33 -1.99 -4.34 2.32
C PRO A 33 -1.83 -4.15 3.84
N ALA A 34 -1.49 -5.22 4.57
CA ALA A 34 -1.31 -5.19 6.02
C ALA A 34 0.12 -4.83 6.46
N VAL A 35 1.07 -4.61 5.55
CA VAL A 35 2.43 -4.21 5.88
C VAL A 35 2.41 -2.80 6.47
N SER A 36 3.19 -2.57 7.54
CA SER A 36 3.29 -1.26 8.19
C SER A 36 4.03 -0.28 7.29
N PHE A 37 3.55 0.96 7.21
CA PHE A 37 4.07 2.03 6.38
C PHE A 37 4.12 3.35 7.19
N GLY A 38 5.12 4.20 6.95
CA GLY A 38 5.20 5.53 7.58
C GLY A 38 5.17 5.51 9.12
N GLY A 39 5.65 4.43 9.74
CA GLY A 39 5.77 4.29 11.21
C GLY A 39 4.51 3.86 11.95
N LYS A 40 3.31 4.19 11.48
CA LYS A 40 2.05 3.87 12.19
C LYS A 40 0.94 3.33 11.31
N TYR A 41 0.93 3.64 10.02
CA TYR A 41 -0.08 3.24 9.05
C TYR A 41 0.11 1.80 8.56
N ARG A 42 -0.88 1.30 7.84
CA ARG A 42 -0.73 0.16 6.92
C ARG A 42 -0.98 0.62 5.50
N ILE A 43 -0.44 -0.07 4.51
CA ILE A 43 -0.56 0.34 3.11
C ILE A 43 -2.04 0.53 2.70
N VAL A 44 -2.93 -0.37 3.15
CA VAL A 44 -4.37 -0.31 2.85
C VAL A 44 -5.06 0.96 3.37
N ASP A 45 -4.54 1.57 4.44
CA ASP A 45 -5.12 2.77 5.03
C ASP A 45 -5.17 3.92 4.01
N ILE A 46 -4.26 3.95 3.05
CA ILE A 46 -4.21 4.92 1.96
C ILE A 46 -5.48 4.85 1.11
N SER A 47 -5.79 3.69 0.56
CA SER A 47 -6.96 3.51 -0.32
C SER A 47 -8.27 3.72 0.42
N ILE A 48 -8.36 3.26 1.68
CA ILE A 48 -9.55 3.47 2.53
C ILE A 48 -9.73 4.96 2.83
N SER A 49 -8.65 5.67 3.17
CA SER A 49 -8.70 7.11 3.48
C SER A 49 -9.10 7.94 2.27
N ASN A 50 -8.59 7.64 1.08
CA ASN A 50 -9.04 8.29 -0.16
C ASN A 50 -10.56 8.12 -0.38
N CYS A 51 -11.13 6.93 -0.09
CA CYS A 51 -12.57 6.71 -0.17
C CYS A 51 -13.33 7.56 0.85
N ILE A 52 -12.89 7.55 2.12
CA ILE A 52 -13.57 8.28 3.21
C ILE A 52 -13.52 9.79 2.98
N ASN A 53 -12.36 10.34 2.62
CA ASN A 53 -12.16 11.76 2.33
C ASN A 53 -13.01 12.23 1.15
N SER A 54 -13.19 11.37 0.14
CA SER A 54 -14.06 11.64 -1.01
C SER A 54 -15.55 11.41 -0.73
N GLY A 55 -15.93 11.02 0.50
CA GLY A 55 -17.32 10.79 0.90
C GLY A 55 -17.86 9.38 0.61
N TYR A 56 -17.06 8.47 0.04
CA TYR A 56 -17.44 7.09 -0.27
C TYR A 56 -17.17 6.19 0.94
N LYS A 57 -18.19 6.01 1.79
CA LYS A 57 -18.08 5.33 3.08
C LYS A 57 -18.57 3.88 3.07
N GLN A 58 -19.06 3.38 1.95
CA GLN A 58 -19.42 1.97 1.77
C GLN A 58 -18.29 1.26 1.05
N ILE A 59 -17.50 0.49 1.79
CA ILE A 59 -16.22 -0.05 1.32
C ILE A 59 -16.15 -1.53 1.62
N TYR A 60 -15.99 -2.36 0.60
CA TYR A 60 -15.61 -3.75 0.74
C TYR A 60 -14.12 -3.94 0.43
N LEU A 61 -13.43 -4.73 1.26
CA LEU A 61 -12.05 -5.13 1.06
C LEU A 61 -11.98 -6.63 0.77
N LEU A 62 -11.57 -6.99 -0.44
CA LEU A 62 -11.46 -8.38 -0.88
C LEU A 62 -10.09 -8.95 -0.53
N THR A 63 -10.04 -10.06 0.22
CA THR A 63 -8.77 -10.65 0.71
C THR A 63 -8.75 -12.16 0.53
N GLN A 64 -7.55 -12.75 0.48
CA GLN A 64 -7.40 -14.21 0.48
C GLN A 64 -6.14 -14.73 1.19
N PHE A 65 -4.97 -14.12 0.99
CA PHE A 65 -3.71 -14.62 1.57
C PHE A 65 -3.35 -13.88 2.86
N ASN A 66 -2.92 -14.62 3.90
CA ASN A 66 -2.38 -14.07 5.15
C ASN A 66 -3.21 -12.92 5.72
N SER A 67 -4.54 -13.02 5.66
CA SER A 67 -5.46 -11.92 5.92
C SER A 67 -5.74 -11.63 7.40
N ALA A 68 -5.37 -12.52 8.34
CA ALA A 68 -5.74 -12.40 9.76
C ALA A 68 -5.32 -11.05 10.38
N SER A 69 -4.08 -10.58 10.14
CA SER A 69 -3.64 -9.30 10.68
C SER A 69 -4.31 -8.10 10.00
N LEU A 70 -4.75 -8.25 8.75
CA LEU A 70 -5.53 -7.26 8.04
C LEU A 70 -6.95 -7.17 8.61
N HIS A 71 -7.61 -8.30 8.86
CA HIS A 71 -8.92 -8.36 9.52
C HIS A 71 -8.90 -7.64 10.87
N MET A 72 -7.95 -7.98 11.74
CA MET A 72 -7.82 -7.31 13.05
C MET A 72 -7.61 -5.79 12.90
N HIS A 73 -6.80 -5.37 11.93
CA HIS A 73 -6.57 -3.95 11.71
C HIS A 73 -7.84 -3.23 11.27
N ILE A 74 -8.53 -3.73 10.25
CA ILE A 74 -9.74 -3.09 9.71
C ILE A 74 -10.84 -3.01 10.77
N THR A 75 -11.12 -4.11 11.48
CA THR A 75 -12.16 -4.16 12.51
C THR A 75 -11.89 -3.17 13.66
N ASN A 76 -10.62 -2.94 14.00
CA ASN A 76 -10.26 -2.03 15.09
C ASN A 76 -10.08 -0.57 14.64
N SER A 77 -9.95 -0.30 13.34
CA SER A 77 -9.63 1.04 12.82
C SER A 77 -10.86 1.80 12.35
N TYR A 78 -11.76 1.13 11.62
CA TYR A 78 -12.81 1.78 10.85
C TYR A 78 -14.19 1.44 11.42
N ASN A 79 -14.64 2.25 12.36
CA ASN A 79 -15.96 2.12 12.98
C ASN A 79 -16.79 3.37 12.69
N PHE A 80 -17.84 3.22 11.90
CA PHE A 80 -18.81 4.28 11.66
C PHE A 80 -19.91 4.25 12.72
N ASP A 81 -20.56 5.39 12.96
CA ASP A 81 -21.68 5.47 13.87
C ASP A 81 -22.90 4.67 13.35
N ARG A 82 -23.79 4.28 14.26
CA ARG A 82 -24.96 3.43 13.93
C ARG A 82 -26.00 4.12 13.03
N PHE A 83 -25.93 5.41 12.87
CA PHE A 83 -26.88 6.18 12.07
C PHE A 83 -26.34 6.50 10.69
N SER A 84 -25.03 6.36 10.47
CA SER A 84 -24.43 6.42 9.15
C SER A 84 -24.62 5.10 8.44
N LYS A 85 -24.72 5.13 7.10
CA LYS A 85 -24.76 3.94 6.26
C LYS A 85 -23.35 3.47 5.88
N GLY A 86 -22.29 4.02 6.52
CA GLY A 86 -20.91 3.71 6.23
C GLY A 86 -20.45 2.41 6.86
N PHE A 87 -19.56 1.70 6.19
CA PHE A 87 -18.87 0.53 6.68
C PHE A 87 -17.55 0.31 5.95
N VAL A 88 -16.60 -0.37 6.58
CA VAL A 88 -15.45 -1.01 5.94
C VAL A 88 -15.50 -2.48 6.33
N GLU A 89 -15.90 -3.33 5.40
CA GLU A 89 -16.09 -4.75 5.64
C GLU A 89 -15.16 -5.58 4.77
N ILE A 90 -14.73 -6.72 5.31
CA ILE A 90 -13.84 -7.64 4.62
C ILE A 90 -14.66 -8.81 4.08
N LEU A 91 -14.48 -9.08 2.80
CA LEU A 91 -14.93 -10.30 2.14
C LEU A 91 -13.69 -11.15 1.81
N ALA A 92 -13.53 -12.23 2.54
CA ALA A 92 -12.45 -13.18 2.30
C ALA A 92 -12.88 -14.21 1.23
N ALA A 93 -11.90 -14.83 0.57
CA ALA A 93 -12.18 -15.96 -0.30
C ALA A 93 -12.81 -17.09 0.52
N GLU A 94 -13.99 -17.55 0.13
CA GLU A 94 -14.75 -18.57 0.79
C GLU A 94 -14.91 -19.81 -0.09
N GLN A 95 -14.99 -20.96 0.54
CA GLN A 95 -15.45 -22.18 -0.13
C GLN A 95 -16.96 -22.28 0.02
N THR A 96 -17.67 -22.34 -1.09
CA THR A 96 -19.11 -22.58 -1.14
C THR A 96 -19.40 -23.89 -1.85
N LEU A 97 -20.64 -24.33 -1.86
CA LEU A 97 -21.04 -25.53 -2.62
C LEU A 97 -20.82 -25.41 -4.13
N GLU A 98 -20.80 -24.17 -4.63
CA GLU A 98 -20.65 -23.85 -6.05
C GLU A 98 -19.20 -23.53 -6.42
N HIS A 99 -18.39 -23.06 -5.46
CA HIS A 99 -17.02 -22.60 -5.67
C HIS A 99 -16.10 -23.12 -4.56
N SER A 100 -15.12 -23.94 -4.91
CA SER A 100 -14.18 -24.57 -3.97
C SER A 100 -12.78 -23.94 -3.94
N GLY A 101 -12.54 -22.87 -4.69
CA GLY A 101 -11.19 -22.33 -4.94
C GLY A 101 -10.94 -20.92 -4.41
N TRP A 102 -9.66 -20.60 -4.30
CA TRP A 102 -9.17 -19.23 -4.11
C TRP A 102 -9.59 -18.34 -5.28
N TYR A 103 -9.48 -17.01 -5.11
CA TYR A 103 -9.63 -16.10 -6.26
C TYR A 103 -8.51 -16.33 -7.28
N GLU A 104 -8.87 -16.54 -8.53
CA GLU A 104 -7.96 -16.80 -9.63
C GLU A 104 -7.43 -15.52 -10.27
N GLY A 105 -8.03 -14.38 -9.96
CA GLY A 105 -7.64 -13.07 -10.43
C GLY A 105 -8.47 -11.96 -9.83
N THR A 106 -8.19 -10.74 -10.26
CA THR A 106 -8.83 -9.53 -9.73
C THR A 106 -10.31 -9.44 -10.08
N ALA A 107 -10.70 -9.83 -11.29
CA ALA A 107 -12.09 -9.89 -11.74
C ALA A 107 -12.86 -11.06 -11.12
N ASP A 108 -12.21 -12.21 -10.93
CA ASP A 108 -12.79 -13.37 -10.26
C ASP A 108 -13.15 -13.05 -8.80
N ALA A 109 -12.29 -12.33 -8.09
CA ALA A 109 -12.58 -11.87 -6.73
C ALA A 109 -13.85 -11.02 -6.66
N VAL A 110 -14.05 -10.12 -7.62
CA VAL A 110 -15.25 -9.28 -7.70
C VAL A 110 -16.48 -10.13 -8.06
N LYS A 111 -16.38 -11.02 -9.04
CA LYS A 111 -17.49 -11.92 -9.47
C LYS A 111 -18.01 -12.77 -8.33
N LYS A 112 -17.12 -13.46 -7.60
CA LYS A 112 -17.49 -14.37 -6.50
C LYS A 112 -18.20 -13.63 -5.35
N ASN A 113 -17.97 -12.32 -5.20
CA ASN A 113 -18.61 -11.50 -4.16
C ASN A 113 -19.76 -10.63 -4.70
N PHE A 114 -20.11 -10.74 -5.96
CA PHE A 114 -21.05 -9.82 -6.61
C PHE A 114 -22.47 -9.86 -6.01
N VAL A 115 -22.86 -10.98 -5.44
CA VAL A 115 -24.14 -11.13 -4.73
C VAL A 115 -24.24 -10.15 -3.55
N HIS A 116 -23.16 -9.93 -2.80
CA HIS A 116 -23.13 -9.01 -1.67
C HIS A 116 -23.23 -7.55 -2.15
N PHE A 117 -22.59 -7.22 -3.25
CA PHE A 117 -22.60 -5.86 -3.80
C PHE A 117 -23.99 -5.45 -4.31
N LYS A 118 -24.70 -6.34 -4.98
CA LYS A 118 -26.05 -6.10 -5.50
C LYS A 118 -27.06 -5.77 -4.43
N THR A 119 -26.92 -6.28 -3.20
CA THR A 119 -27.85 -6.01 -2.10
C THR A 119 -27.91 -4.52 -1.74
N LEU A 120 -26.83 -3.78 -1.97
CA LEU A 120 -26.74 -2.34 -1.74
C LEU A 120 -27.31 -1.49 -2.87
N ASN A 121 -27.66 -2.13 -4.00
CA ASN A 121 -28.20 -1.50 -5.20
C ASN A 121 -27.38 -0.25 -5.63
N PRO A 122 -26.06 -0.37 -5.82
CA PRO A 122 -25.23 0.74 -6.25
C PRO A 122 -25.54 1.16 -7.68
N THR A 123 -25.28 2.42 -8.00
CA THR A 123 -25.33 2.92 -9.37
C THR A 123 -23.97 2.84 -10.06
N HIS A 124 -22.90 2.87 -9.26
CA HIS A 124 -21.51 2.81 -9.71
C HIS A 124 -20.65 2.02 -8.75
N TYR A 125 -19.60 1.44 -9.27
CA TYR A 125 -18.54 0.78 -8.52
C TYR A 125 -17.22 1.51 -8.72
N ILE A 126 -16.48 1.75 -7.64
CA ILE A 126 -15.07 2.17 -7.70
C ILE A 126 -14.23 0.98 -7.25
N ILE A 127 -13.35 0.50 -8.11
CA ILE A 127 -12.39 -0.56 -7.80
C ILE A 127 -11.03 0.08 -7.56
N LEU A 128 -10.40 -0.24 -6.44
CA LEU A 128 -9.09 0.26 -6.06
C LEU A 128 -8.15 -0.88 -5.71
N SER A 129 -6.84 -0.66 -5.87
CA SER A 129 -5.82 -1.53 -5.32
C SER A 129 -5.54 -1.15 -3.87
N GLY A 130 -5.44 -2.13 -2.98
CA GLY A 130 -5.17 -1.93 -1.54
C GLY A 130 -3.69 -1.90 -1.18
N ASP A 131 -2.79 -1.78 -2.15
CA ASP A 131 -1.36 -1.98 -1.99
C ASP A 131 -0.50 -0.91 -2.70
N GLN A 132 -1.07 0.26 -2.96
CA GLN A 132 -0.44 1.39 -3.64
C GLN A 132 -0.42 2.63 -2.76
N LEU A 133 0.52 3.54 -3.03
CA LEU A 133 0.66 4.82 -2.35
C LEU A 133 0.24 5.96 -3.29
N TYR A 134 -0.80 6.69 -2.91
CA TYR A 134 -1.30 7.85 -3.64
C TYR A 134 -2.31 8.64 -2.79
N LYS A 135 -2.48 9.92 -3.07
CA LYS A 135 -3.60 10.74 -2.57
C LYS A 135 -4.40 11.22 -3.76
N MET A 136 -5.69 10.88 -3.82
CA MET A 136 -6.56 11.18 -4.95
C MET A 136 -7.95 11.59 -4.47
N ASP A 137 -8.44 12.73 -4.96
CA ASP A 137 -9.85 13.09 -4.84
C ASP A 137 -10.69 12.18 -5.76
N LEU A 138 -11.23 11.10 -5.17
CA LEU A 138 -12.08 10.15 -5.89
C LEU A 138 -13.43 10.79 -6.28
N LYS A 139 -13.83 11.91 -5.64
CA LYS A 139 -15.04 12.64 -6.03
C LYS A 139 -14.81 13.42 -7.33
N ALA A 140 -13.67 14.07 -7.49
CA ALA A 140 -13.27 14.69 -8.75
C ALA A 140 -13.16 13.64 -9.87
N TYR A 141 -12.55 12.51 -9.58
CA TYR A 141 -12.47 11.37 -10.51
C TYR A 141 -13.86 10.85 -10.93
N PHE A 142 -14.78 10.70 -9.98
CA PHE A 142 -16.15 10.29 -10.25
C PHE A 142 -16.92 11.33 -11.07
N ASN A 143 -16.77 12.61 -10.76
CA ASN A 143 -17.43 13.69 -11.52
C ASN A 143 -16.97 13.69 -12.99
N GLU A 144 -15.69 13.43 -13.24
CA GLU A 144 -15.15 13.30 -14.59
C GLU A 144 -15.73 12.08 -15.32
N HIS A 145 -15.87 10.93 -14.63
CA HIS A 145 -16.55 9.77 -15.19
C HIS A 145 -17.97 10.09 -15.64
N VAL A 146 -18.76 10.74 -14.80
CA VAL A 146 -20.14 11.15 -15.13
C VAL A 146 -20.15 12.18 -16.28
N ARG A 147 -19.25 13.17 -16.25
CA ARG A 147 -19.15 14.21 -17.28
C ARG A 147 -18.81 13.63 -18.66
N SER A 148 -17.91 12.66 -18.68
CA SER A 148 -17.50 12.00 -19.93
C SER A 148 -18.60 11.13 -20.52
N GLY A 149 -19.58 10.70 -19.71
CA GLY A 149 -20.58 9.72 -20.10
C GLY A 149 -19.96 8.37 -20.53
N ALA A 150 -18.84 8.01 -19.91
CA ALA A 150 -18.18 6.74 -20.14
C ALA A 150 -18.91 5.58 -19.46
N ASP A 151 -18.78 4.38 -20.00
CA ASP A 151 -19.24 3.14 -19.37
C ASP A 151 -18.28 2.69 -18.25
N CYS A 152 -16.99 2.96 -18.47
CA CYS A 152 -15.91 2.76 -17.52
C CYS A 152 -14.89 3.89 -17.65
N THR A 153 -14.30 4.32 -16.54
CA THR A 153 -13.15 5.24 -16.52
C THR A 153 -12.01 4.60 -15.77
N ILE A 154 -10.80 4.68 -16.32
CA ILE A 154 -9.58 4.12 -15.74
C ILE A 154 -8.68 5.28 -15.31
N ALA A 155 -8.27 5.28 -14.05
CA ALA A 155 -7.23 6.22 -13.60
C ALA A 155 -5.88 5.79 -14.18
N THR A 156 -5.19 6.77 -14.76
CA THR A 156 -3.89 6.57 -15.41
C THR A 156 -2.89 7.59 -14.90
N THR A 157 -1.62 7.22 -14.88
CA THR A 157 -0.52 8.13 -14.57
C THR A 157 0.51 8.12 -15.68
N ALA A 158 1.22 9.24 -15.84
CA ALA A 158 2.28 9.34 -16.83
C ALA A 158 3.54 8.62 -16.36
N VAL A 159 4.13 7.80 -17.23
CA VAL A 159 5.37 7.06 -16.98
C VAL A 159 6.37 7.24 -18.12
N ASN A 160 7.66 7.06 -17.83
CA ASN A 160 8.70 7.03 -18.85
C ASN A 160 8.74 5.66 -19.56
N ARG A 161 9.57 5.53 -20.61
CA ARG A 161 9.68 4.27 -21.38
C ARG A 161 10.20 3.08 -20.56
N HIS A 162 11.11 3.32 -19.65
CA HIS A 162 11.69 2.27 -18.82
C HIS A 162 10.62 1.67 -17.90
N ASP A 163 9.86 2.52 -17.20
CA ASP A 163 8.84 2.10 -16.24
C ASP A 163 7.62 1.47 -16.92
N ALA A 164 7.34 1.83 -18.18
CA ALA A 164 6.21 1.31 -18.96
C ALA A 164 6.17 -0.23 -19.02
N SER A 165 7.32 -0.91 -18.96
CA SER A 165 7.39 -2.37 -18.97
C SER A 165 6.81 -3.04 -17.70
N GLY A 166 6.63 -2.27 -16.63
CA GLY A 166 6.06 -2.74 -15.36
C GLY A 166 4.54 -2.70 -15.29
N PHE A 167 3.88 -1.97 -16.20
CA PHE A 167 2.47 -1.61 -16.10
C PHE A 167 1.67 -1.93 -17.37
N GLY A 168 0.35 -1.93 -17.24
CA GLY A 168 -0.54 -1.90 -18.37
C GLY A 168 -0.56 -0.50 -19.01
N ILE A 169 -0.18 -0.38 -20.27
CA ILE A 169 -0.07 0.89 -21.00
C ILE A 169 -1.31 1.11 -21.87
N MET A 170 -1.75 2.36 -21.93
CA MET A 170 -2.95 2.78 -22.66
C MET A 170 -2.62 3.71 -23.81
N LYS A 171 -3.26 3.46 -24.95
CA LYS A 171 -3.33 4.39 -26.08
C LYS A 171 -4.66 5.13 -26.02
N ILE A 172 -4.62 6.44 -26.03
CA ILE A 172 -5.81 7.30 -25.96
C ILE A 172 -5.91 8.19 -27.19
N ASP A 173 -7.12 8.69 -27.45
CA ASP A 173 -7.36 9.78 -28.41
C ASP A 173 -7.31 11.15 -27.71
N GLU A 174 -7.54 12.22 -28.48
CA GLU A 174 -7.55 13.62 -28.04
C GLU A 174 -8.64 13.93 -26.98
N ASN A 175 -9.66 13.08 -26.88
CA ASN A 175 -10.75 13.18 -25.89
C ASN A 175 -10.56 12.27 -24.69
N ASN A 176 -9.36 11.74 -24.49
CA ASN A 176 -9.00 10.78 -23.44
C ASN A 176 -9.77 9.44 -23.53
N LYS A 177 -10.39 9.12 -24.67
CA LYS A 177 -10.98 7.80 -24.87
C LYS A 177 -9.87 6.78 -25.09
N ILE A 178 -9.94 5.66 -24.39
CA ILE A 178 -8.98 4.56 -24.52
C ILE A 178 -9.30 3.79 -25.80
N LEU A 179 -8.32 3.70 -26.69
CA LEU A 179 -8.39 3.00 -27.96
C LEU A 179 -7.85 1.58 -27.88
N GLU A 180 -6.72 1.43 -27.17
CA GLU A 180 -5.99 0.17 -27.02
C GLU A 180 -5.37 0.07 -25.61
N PHE A 181 -5.16 -1.17 -25.17
CA PHE A 181 -4.50 -1.50 -23.91
C PHE A 181 -3.45 -2.59 -24.15
N MET A 182 -2.29 -2.45 -23.56
CA MET A 182 -1.19 -3.43 -23.63
C MET A 182 -0.62 -3.70 -22.23
N GLU A 183 -0.81 -4.92 -21.75
CA GLU A 183 -0.29 -5.32 -20.45
C GLU A 183 1.23 -5.59 -20.54
N LYS A 184 1.99 -4.83 -19.77
CA LYS A 184 3.45 -4.99 -19.57
C LYS A 184 4.23 -5.20 -20.87
N PRO A 185 4.29 -4.18 -21.74
CA PRO A 185 5.02 -4.29 -23.01
C PRO A 185 6.49 -4.67 -22.76
N ALA A 186 7.00 -5.62 -23.53
CA ALA A 186 8.40 -5.99 -23.46
C ALA A 186 9.31 -4.76 -23.67
N PRO A 187 10.49 -4.71 -23.01
CA PRO A 187 11.40 -3.55 -23.11
C PRO A 187 11.79 -3.16 -24.53
N ASP A 188 11.88 -4.13 -25.44
CA ASP A 188 12.23 -3.98 -26.85
C ASP A 188 11.01 -3.73 -27.77
N LYS A 189 9.79 -3.81 -27.23
CA LYS A 189 8.56 -3.55 -27.99
C LYS A 189 8.49 -2.07 -28.35
N ASP A 190 8.32 -1.77 -29.62
CA ASP A 190 8.02 -0.39 -30.06
C ASP A 190 6.60 0.01 -29.64
N ILE A 191 6.53 1.07 -28.84
CA ILE A 191 5.29 1.71 -28.39
C ILE A 191 5.27 3.23 -28.71
N SER A 192 6.06 3.68 -29.67
CA SER A 192 6.17 5.10 -30.05
C SER A 192 4.81 5.72 -30.40
N ASP A 193 3.90 4.94 -31.00
CA ASP A 193 2.54 5.35 -31.35
C ASP A 193 1.59 5.43 -30.13
N TRP A 194 2.07 5.09 -28.93
CA TRP A 194 1.28 5.08 -27.67
C TRP A 194 1.59 6.29 -26.79
N LYS A 195 2.31 7.28 -27.33
CA LYS A 195 2.61 8.51 -26.58
C LYS A 195 1.33 9.30 -26.31
N ILE A 196 1.34 9.99 -25.18
CA ILE A 196 0.25 10.87 -24.74
C ILE A 196 0.05 11.96 -25.80
N PRO A 197 -1.18 12.14 -26.35
CA PRO A 197 -1.50 13.24 -27.26
C PRO A 197 -1.15 14.60 -26.64
N ALA A 198 -0.73 15.55 -27.46
CA ALA A 198 -0.30 16.88 -27.00
C ALA A 198 -1.42 17.62 -26.24
N GLU A 199 -2.65 17.45 -26.67
CA GLU A 199 -3.87 18.05 -26.10
C GLU A 199 -4.17 17.51 -24.70
N SER A 200 -3.84 16.25 -24.44
CA SER A 200 -4.06 15.56 -23.14
C SER A 200 -2.88 15.70 -22.19
N ARG A 201 -1.78 16.30 -22.62
CA ARG A 201 -0.53 16.29 -21.85
C ARG A 201 -0.54 17.25 -20.65
N GLY A 202 -1.21 18.39 -20.74
CA GLY A 202 -1.32 19.36 -19.65
C GLY A 202 0.02 19.70 -18.99
N SER A 203 0.09 19.59 -17.64
CA SER A 203 1.26 19.85 -16.80
C SER A 203 2.21 18.66 -16.63
N LEU A 204 1.94 17.54 -17.28
CA LEU A 204 2.73 16.30 -17.09
C LEU A 204 4.22 16.49 -17.46
N PRO A 205 5.16 15.84 -16.72
CA PRO A 205 6.58 15.89 -17.00
C PRO A 205 6.92 15.43 -18.41
N LYS A 206 7.85 16.12 -19.09
CA LYS A 206 8.16 15.87 -20.50
C LYS A 206 8.80 14.50 -20.78
N ASP A 207 9.51 13.95 -19.81
CA ASP A 207 10.16 12.65 -19.85
C ASP A 207 9.19 11.47 -19.62
N LYS A 208 7.98 11.74 -19.12
CA LYS A 208 6.92 10.76 -18.93
C LYS A 208 5.96 10.79 -20.13
N GLU A 209 6.20 9.94 -21.11
CA GLU A 209 5.55 9.99 -22.42
C GLU A 209 4.34 9.03 -22.57
N PHE A 210 4.15 8.07 -21.66
CA PHE A 210 3.14 7.00 -21.78
C PHE A 210 2.18 7.03 -20.60
N LEU A 211 0.95 6.55 -20.80
CA LEU A 211 -0.05 6.40 -19.73
C LEU A 211 -0.07 4.97 -19.23
N ALA A 212 0.22 4.80 -17.95
CA ALA A 212 0.10 3.54 -17.24
C ALA A 212 -1.23 3.46 -16.47
N SER A 213 -1.83 2.27 -16.45
CA SER A 213 -2.99 1.98 -15.60
C SER A 213 -2.57 1.99 -14.13
N MET A 214 -3.29 2.73 -13.31
CA MET A 214 -3.13 2.68 -11.86
C MET A 214 -3.87 1.48 -11.23
N GLY A 215 -4.62 0.69 -12.01
CA GLY A 215 -5.46 -0.37 -11.46
C GLY A 215 -6.67 0.16 -10.66
N ILE A 216 -7.07 1.39 -10.93
CA ILE A 216 -8.21 2.07 -10.31
C ILE A 216 -9.27 2.31 -11.39
N TYR A 217 -10.49 1.81 -11.18
CA TYR A 217 -11.54 1.81 -12.17
C TYR A 217 -12.85 2.35 -11.60
N ILE A 218 -13.61 3.12 -12.39
CA ILE A 218 -15.02 3.40 -12.12
C ILE A 218 -15.85 2.71 -13.21
N PHE A 219 -16.86 1.97 -12.79
CA PHE A 219 -17.83 1.36 -13.70
C PHE A 219 -19.26 1.81 -13.39
N ASN A 220 -20.07 2.06 -14.40
CA ASN A 220 -21.52 2.03 -14.26
C ASN A 220 -21.95 0.63 -13.78
N ALA A 221 -22.93 0.53 -12.89
CA ALA A 221 -23.34 -0.77 -12.33
C ALA A 221 -23.77 -1.75 -13.43
N LYS A 222 -24.53 -1.29 -14.41
CA LYS A 222 -24.94 -2.11 -15.57
C LYS A 222 -23.74 -2.60 -16.39
N THR A 223 -22.78 -1.71 -16.65
CA THR A 223 -21.55 -2.08 -17.38
C THR A 223 -20.75 -3.12 -16.62
N MET A 224 -20.62 -2.96 -15.29
CA MET A 224 -19.93 -3.95 -14.45
C MET A 224 -20.57 -5.33 -14.57
N GLU A 225 -21.90 -5.42 -14.50
CA GLU A 225 -22.60 -6.68 -14.66
C GLU A 225 -22.33 -7.32 -16.04
N GLU A 226 -22.41 -6.54 -17.09
CA GLU A 226 -22.22 -7.02 -18.46
C GLU A 226 -20.77 -7.48 -18.72
N VAL A 227 -19.76 -6.74 -18.23
CA VAL A 227 -18.35 -7.08 -18.48
C VAL A 227 -17.85 -8.23 -17.60
N LEU A 228 -18.55 -8.55 -16.51
CA LEU A 228 -18.23 -9.70 -15.66
C LEU A 228 -18.99 -10.98 -16.04
N ASP A 229 -19.97 -10.92 -16.94
CA ASP A 229 -20.72 -12.09 -17.41
C ASP A 229 -19.92 -12.91 -18.44
N ASN A 230 -18.83 -13.48 -17.99
CA ASN A 230 -17.91 -14.34 -18.75
C ASN A 230 -16.98 -15.13 -17.83
N ASN A 231 -16.04 -15.89 -18.39
CA ASN A 231 -15.08 -16.72 -17.64
C ASN A 231 -13.71 -16.05 -17.41
N PHE A 232 -13.56 -14.77 -17.69
CA PHE A 232 -12.31 -14.04 -17.51
C PHE A 232 -12.07 -13.75 -16.02
N ASN A 233 -10.83 -13.80 -15.58
CA ASN A 233 -10.44 -13.72 -14.18
C ASN A 233 -9.69 -12.43 -13.81
N ASP A 234 -9.16 -11.68 -14.79
CA ASP A 234 -8.32 -10.51 -14.53
C ASP A 234 -8.82 -9.25 -15.25
N PHE A 235 -8.90 -8.14 -14.51
CA PHE A 235 -9.34 -6.86 -15.11
C PHE A 235 -8.38 -6.37 -16.18
N GLY A 236 -7.07 -6.31 -15.88
CA GLY A 236 -6.09 -5.73 -16.81
C GLY A 236 -5.85 -6.60 -18.03
N LYS A 237 -5.70 -7.91 -17.82
CA LYS A 237 -5.33 -8.81 -18.92
C LYS A 237 -6.49 -9.19 -19.84
N GLU A 238 -7.70 -9.23 -19.32
CA GLU A 238 -8.83 -9.83 -20.02
C GLU A 238 -10.04 -8.89 -20.12
N ILE A 239 -10.56 -8.38 -19.00
CA ILE A 239 -11.80 -7.60 -18.96
C ILE A 239 -11.64 -6.28 -19.71
N ILE A 240 -10.61 -5.48 -19.40
CA ILE A 240 -10.41 -4.17 -20.02
C ILE A 240 -10.14 -4.28 -21.52
N PRO A 241 -9.23 -5.15 -22.02
CA PRO A 241 -9.03 -5.35 -23.45
C PRO A 241 -10.29 -5.78 -24.21
N MET A 242 -11.14 -6.59 -23.58
CA MET A 242 -12.43 -6.99 -24.15
C MET A 242 -13.41 -5.79 -24.16
N ALA A 243 -13.50 -5.08 -23.06
CA ALA A 243 -14.47 -3.99 -22.88
C ALA A 243 -14.20 -2.79 -23.82
N ILE A 244 -12.94 -2.47 -24.11
CA ILE A 244 -12.56 -1.40 -25.06
C ILE A 244 -13.21 -1.58 -26.43
N LYS A 245 -13.46 -2.81 -26.86
CA LYS A 245 -14.05 -3.11 -28.19
C LYS A 245 -15.54 -2.72 -28.30
N ASN A 246 -16.26 -2.75 -27.17
CA ASN A 246 -17.73 -2.66 -27.18
C ASN A 246 -18.31 -1.59 -26.23
N LYS A 247 -17.46 -0.93 -25.45
CA LYS A 247 -17.84 0.04 -24.42
C LYS A 247 -17.06 1.34 -24.61
N LYS A 248 -17.63 2.43 -24.12
CA LYS A 248 -16.93 3.71 -24.04
C LYS A 248 -16.06 3.74 -22.78
N ILE A 249 -14.75 3.57 -22.95
CA ILE A 249 -13.80 3.59 -21.84
C ILE A 249 -12.93 4.85 -21.95
N ASN A 250 -12.89 5.63 -20.87
CA ASN A 250 -12.08 6.85 -20.80
C ASN A 250 -10.92 6.70 -19.84
N SER A 251 -9.85 7.44 -20.10
CA SER A 251 -8.73 7.66 -19.21
C SER A 251 -9.00 8.90 -18.37
N TYR A 252 -8.79 8.79 -17.05
CA TYR A 252 -8.62 9.93 -16.16
C TYR A 252 -7.13 10.07 -15.86
N ILE A 253 -6.51 11.10 -16.40
CA ILE A 253 -5.07 11.33 -16.22
C ILE A 253 -4.87 11.96 -14.85
N PHE A 254 -4.25 11.20 -13.94
CA PHE A 254 -3.88 11.65 -12.60
C PHE A 254 -2.46 12.22 -12.64
N ASP A 255 -2.31 13.47 -12.27
CA ASP A 255 -1.05 14.23 -12.27
C ASP A 255 -0.37 14.26 -10.88
N GLY A 256 -1.01 13.67 -9.84
CA GLY A 256 -0.45 13.54 -8.51
C GLY A 256 0.58 12.40 -8.40
N TYR A 257 1.14 12.27 -7.20
CA TYR A 257 2.04 11.16 -6.89
C TYR A 257 1.29 9.82 -6.81
N TRP A 258 1.83 8.83 -7.48
CA TRP A 258 1.38 7.45 -7.42
C TRP A 258 2.57 6.49 -7.50
N GLU A 259 2.59 5.47 -6.64
CA GLU A 259 3.64 4.47 -6.58
C GLU A 259 3.07 3.08 -6.30
N ASP A 260 3.45 2.08 -7.11
CA ASP A 260 3.26 0.65 -6.76
C ASP A 260 4.42 0.19 -5.86
N ILE A 261 4.21 0.24 -4.55
CA ILE A 261 5.21 -0.20 -3.56
C ILE A 261 5.29 -1.73 -3.48
N GLY A 262 5.54 -2.37 -4.62
CA GLY A 262 5.49 -3.81 -4.79
C GLY A 262 6.77 -4.57 -4.54
N THR A 263 7.91 -3.90 -4.37
CA THR A 263 9.24 -4.50 -4.13
C THR A 263 9.85 -3.97 -2.83
N ILE A 264 10.87 -4.65 -2.30
CA ILE A 264 11.62 -4.17 -1.11
C ILE A 264 12.19 -2.78 -1.38
N LYS A 265 12.75 -2.57 -2.57
CA LYS A 265 13.34 -1.29 -2.96
C LYS A 265 12.30 -0.18 -2.99
N SER A 266 11.20 -0.33 -3.75
CA SER A 266 10.17 0.71 -3.84
C SER A 266 9.49 0.97 -2.49
N PHE A 267 9.27 -0.07 -1.68
CA PHE A 267 8.76 0.08 -0.32
C PHE A 267 9.71 0.88 0.59
N TYR A 268 11.01 0.59 0.53
CA TYR A 268 12.02 1.30 1.31
C TYR A 268 12.11 2.77 0.88
N GLU A 269 12.26 3.02 -0.42
CA GLU A 269 12.38 4.37 -0.98
C GLU A 269 11.15 5.23 -0.68
N ALA A 270 9.94 4.68 -0.85
CA ALA A 270 8.69 5.36 -0.50
C ALA A 270 8.60 5.73 1.00
N ASN A 271 9.10 4.87 1.91
CA ASN A 271 9.16 5.19 3.33
C ASN A 271 10.20 6.29 3.62
N ILE A 272 11.41 6.17 3.10
CA ILE A 272 12.48 7.17 3.34
C ILE A 272 12.08 8.53 2.78
N GLN A 273 11.41 8.57 1.64
CA GLN A 273 10.93 9.83 1.05
C GLN A 273 9.97 10.61 1.97
N LEU A 274 9.24 9.94 2.86
CA LEU A 274 8.41 10.62 3.86
C LEU A 274 9.23 11.43 4.88
N THR A 275 10.54 11.17 5.00
CA THR A 275 11.43 11.88 5.92
C THR A 275 12.00 13.16 5.33
N GLU A 276 11.83 13.40 4.04
CA GLU A 276 12.28 14.60 3.35
C GLU A 276 11.50 15.85 3.80
N ASN A 277 12.10 17.03 3.60
CA ASN A 277 11.44 18.29 3.97
C ASN A 277 10.18 18.57 3.14
N ASP A 278 10.17 18.12 1.89
CA ASP A 278 9.01 18.23 0.97
C ASP A 278 8.68 16.83 0.43
N PRO A 279 7.98 16.02 1.23
CA PRO A 279 7.65 14.66 0.84
C PRO A 279 6.61 14.65 -0.28
N THR A 280 6.75 13.76 -1.25
CA THR A 280 5.80 13.63 -2.37
C THR A 280 4.39 13.25 -1.92
N VAL A 281 4.24 12.62 -0.75
CA VAL A 281 2.96 12.38 -0.08
C VAL A 281 2.95 13.07 1.27
N ASN A 282 2.14 14.12 1.37
CA ASN A 282 1.99 14.85 2.62
C ASN A 282 0.95 14.16 3.53
N PHE A 283 1.39 13.66 4.69
CA PHE A 283 0.51 13.11 5.73
C PHE A 283 0.03 14.15 6.76
N TYR A 284 0.53 15.38 6.68
CA TYR A 284 0.17 16.50 7.57
C TYR A 284 -0.93 17.39 6.96
N ASP A 285 -1.79 16.81 6.16
CA ASP A 285 -2.90 17.47 5.49
C ASP A 285 -4.17 17.24 6.33
N GLU A 286 -4.72 18.32 6.89
CA GLU A 286 -5.92 18.26 7.75
C GLU A 286 -7.20 18.04 6.95
N ASP A 287 -7.23 18.45 5.69
CA ASP A 287 -8.39 18.29 4.81
C ASP A 287 -8.51 16.86 4.27
N GLU A 288 -7.35 16.18 4.09
CA GLU A 288 -7.28 14.81 3.59
C GLU A 288 -6.40 13.91 4.48
N PRO A 289 -6.77 13.68 5.74
CA PRO A 289 -6.00 12.87 6.66
C PRO A 289 -5.96 11.39 6.25
N VAL A 290 -4.89 10.70 6.63
CA VAL A 290 -4.83 9.25 6.53
C VAL A 290 -5.33 8.63 7.83
N TYR A 291 -6.50 8.00 7.78
CA TYR A 291 -7.11 7.30 8.91
C TYR A 291 -6.42 5.96 9.14
N THR A 292 -6.19 5.63 10.39
CA THR A 292 -5.60 4.36 10.81
C THR A 292 -6.03 4.00 12.24
N HIS A 293 -5.60 2.86 12.73
CA HIS A 293 -5.87 2.42 14.09
C HIS A 293 -5.28 3.37 15.15
N MET A 294 -6.14 3.90 16.01
CA MET A 294 -5.71 4.66 17.19
C MET A 294 -5.26 3.69 18.30
N ALA A 295 -3.96 3.56 18.49
CA ALA A 295 -3.40 2.58 19.41
C ALA A 295 -3.42 3.01 20.89
N ASN A 296 -3.92 4.22 21.22
CA ASN A 296 -3.97 4.81 22.56
C ASN A 296 -2.61 4.70 23.31
N LEU A 297 -1.52 5.04 22.61
CA LEU A 297 -0.17 4.98 23.14
C LEU A 297 0.20 6.28 23.88
N PRO A 298 1.14 6.19 24.84
CA PRO A 298 1.69 7.40 25.45
C PRO A 298 2.52 8.19 24.43
N PRO A 299 2.75 9.49 24.65
CA PRO A 299 3.72 10.26 23.88
C PRO A 299 5.09 9.57 23.86
N SER A 300 5.83 9.74 22.76
CA SER A 300 7.20 9.23 22.67
C SER A 300 8.11 9.97 23.64
N LYS A 301 8.96 9.22 24.37
CA LYS A 301 9.94 9.73 25.33
C LYS A 301 11.32 9.76 24.70
N ILE A 302 11.88 10.96 24.54
CA ILE A 302 13.20 11.16 23.94
C ILE A 302 14.13 11.71 25.02
N ASN A 303 15.22 10.95 25.30
CA ASN A 303 16.23 11.29 26.29
C ASN A 303 17.59 11.52 25.59
N SER A 304 17.94 12.79 25.36
CA SER A 304 19.25 13.19 24.78
C SER A 304 19.51 12.53 23.42
N ALA A 305 18.71 12.80 22.40
CA ALA A 305 18.91 12.29 21.04
C ALA A 305 19.26 13.41 20.06
N GLU A 306 20.12 13.10 19.10
CA GLU A 306 20.36 13.89 17.89
C GLU A 306 19.46 13.34 16.79
N ILE A 307 18.50 14.13 16.30
CA ILE A 307 17.47 13.68 15.34
C ILE A 307 17.45 14.63 14.16
N ASN A 308 17.60 14.07 12.96
CA ASN A 308 17.54 14.78 11.69
C ASN A 308 16.64 14.02 10.70
N SER A 309 15.80 14.71 9.94
CA SER A 309 14.94 14.14 8.88
C SER A 309 14.33 12.80 9.28
N THR A 310 13.64 12.73 10.45
CA THR A 310 13.20 11.45 11.03
C THR A 310 11.72 11.54 11.46
N LEU A 311 10.93 10.55 11.08
CA LEU A 311 9.57 10.38 11.57
C LEU A 311 9.56 9.46 12.78
N THR A 312 8.91 9.87 13.86
CA THR A 312 8.78 9.07 15.09
C THR A 312 7.31 8.92 15.45
N ALA A 313 6.83 7.68 15.50
CA ALA A 313 5.45 7.39 15.91
C ALA A 313 5.30 7.40 17.44
N GLU A 314 4.07 7.20 17.92
CA GLU A 314 3.71 7.24 19.34
C GLU A 314 4.31 6.05 20.13
N GLY A 315 4.54 6.26 21.44
CA GLY A 315 4.93 5.21 22.40
C GLY A 315 6.38 4.76 22.29
N CYS A 316 7.25 5.54 21.62
CA CYS A 316 8.67 5.20 21.53
C CYS A 316 9.45 5.63 22.79
N VAL A 317 10.52 4.92 23.11
CA VAL A 317 11.52 5.31 24.11
C VAL A 317 12.88 5.34 23.42
N ILE A 318 13.45 6.53 23.29
CA ILE A 318 14.70 6.78 22.57
C ILE A 318 15.69 7.40 23.55
N THR A 319 16.83 6.75 23.77
CA THR A 319 17.81 7.19 24.77
C THR A 319 19.18 7.35 24.16
N ASN A 320 19.69 8.61 24.13
CA ASN A 320 21.01 8.98 23.66
C ASN A 320 21.39 8.34 22.31
N CYS A 321 20.51 8.53 21.32
CA CYS A 321 20.65 7.98 19.97
C CYS A 321 20.94 9.07 18.96
N LYS A 322 21.53 8.67 17.81
CA LYS A 322 21.62 9.50 16.62
C LYS A 322 20.76 8.89 15.52
N LEU A 323 19.77 9.66 15.05
CA LEU A 323 18.79 9.24 14.04
C LEU A 323 18.87 10.19 12.84
N ASP A 324 19.06 9.62 11.67
CA ASP A 324 19.12 10.34 10.41
C ASP A 324 18.30 9.64 9.34
N HIS A 325 17.49 10.39 8.56
CA HIS A 325 16.63 9.90 7.48
C HIS A 325 15.93 8.56 7.82
N SER A 326 15.31 8.49 9.00
CA SER A 326 14.79 7.22 9.54
C SER A 326 13.31 7.30 9.92
N ILE A 327 12.64 6.17 9.89
CA ILE A 327 11.26 6.03 10.38
C ILE A 327 11.27 5.13 11.61
N ILE A 328 10.76 5.65 12.72
CA ILE A 328 10.70 4.96 14.01
C ILE A 328 9.23 4.64 14.31
N GLY A 329 8.85 3.39 14.06
CA GLY A 329 7.49 2.91 14.25
C GLY A 329 7.07 2.80 15.72
N SER A 330 5.76 2.73 15.94
CA SER A 330 5.14 2.76 17.27
C SER A 330 5.74 1.71 18.23
N ARG A 331 5.88 2.07 19.51
CA ARG A 331 6.46 1.25 20.61
C ARG A 331 7.92 0.87 20.42
N SER A 332 8.66 1.55 19.55
CA SER A 332 10.10 1.29 19.40
C SER A 332 10.87 1.67 20.66
N ILE A 333 11.80 0.80 21.06
CA ILE A 333 12.76 1.07 22.13
C ILE A 333 14.15 1.10 21.52
N LEU A 334 14.84 2.25 21.64
CA LEU A 334 16.20 2.45 21.17
C LEU A 334 17.08 2.78 22.38
N ASP A 335 18.09 1.94 22.62
CA ASP A 335 18.96 2.08 23.79
C ASP A 335 20.21 2.92 23.45
N ASN A 336 20.92 3.32 24.49
CA ASN A 336 22.01 4.27 24.52
C ASN A 336 23.12 3.99 23.49
N GLY A 337 23.56 5.02 22.80
CA GLY A 337 24.68 4.99 21.84
C GLY A 337 24.31 4.41 20.46
N THR A 338 23.03 4.17 20.20
CA THR A 338 22.57 3.63 18.90
C THR A 338 22.52 4.71 17.82
N ILE A 339 23.01 4.37 16.64
CA ILE A 339 23.03 5.21 15.42
C ILE A 339 22.21 4.52 14.34
N LEU A 340 21.21 5.22 13.83
CA LEU A 340 20.39 4.79 12.71
C LEU A 340 20.49 5.78 11.55
N ASP A 341 20.80 5.30 10.36
CA ASP A 341 20.93 6.07 9.12
C ASP A 341 20.14 5.39 8.00
N GLY A 342 19.07 6.02 7.52
CA GLY A 342 18.19 5.45 6.50
C GLY A 342 17.52 4.15 6.97
N VAL A 343 16.96 4.10 8.18
CA VAL A 343 16.35 2.90 8.76
C VAL A 343 14.84 3.01 8.81
N VAL A 344 14.15 1.99 8.29
CA VAL A 344 12.70 1.83 8.45
C VAL A 344 12.44 0.81 9.55
N LEU A 345 12.24 1.29 10.78
CA LEU A 345 11.89 0.46 11.94
C LEU A 345 10.37 0.43 12.10
N MET A 346 9.75 -0.74 11.92
CA MET A 346 8.28 -0.89 11.96
C MET A 346 7.69 -0.94 13.38
N GLY A 347 8.54 -0.90 14.42
CA GLY A 347 8.12 -0.85 15.81
C GLY A 347 7.74 -2.21 16.42
N ALA A 348 6.85 -2.17 17.41
CA ALA A 348 6.44 -3.36 18.14
C ALA A 348 4.91 -3.44 18.30
N ASP A 349 4.39 -4.66 18.47
CA ASP A 349 2.97 -4.92 18.71
C ASP A 349 2.62 -4.75 20.20
N PHE A 350 3.60 -4.90 21.12
CA PHE A 350 3.44 -4.79 22.56
C PHE A 350 4.75 -4.35 23.26
N TYR A 351 4.65 -3.97 24.53
CA TYR A 351 5.82 -3.77 25.40
C TYR A 351 6.06 -5.01 26.24
N GLU A 352 7.31 -5.42 26.41
CA GLU A 352 7.69 -6.46 27.36
C GLU A 352 7.57 -5.96 28.80
N ASN A 353 6.95 -6.75 29.66
CA ASN A 353 6.87 -6.47 31.09
C ASN A 353 8.18 -6.80 31.82
N ALA A 354 8.26 -6.54 33.14
CA ALA A 354 9.48 -6.75 33.94
C ALA A 354 9.89 -8.22 34.00
N ASP A 355 8.91 -9.14 34.12
CA ASP A 355 9.19 -10.58 34.24
C ASP A 355 9.67 -11.15 32.88
N GLU A 356 9.11 -10.69 31.78
CA GLU A 356 9.57 -11.06 30.44
C GLU A 356 11.00 -10.60 30.19
N ARG A 357 11.35 -9.37 30.56
CA ARG A 357 12.71 -8.82 30.42
C ARG A 357 13.71 -9.58 31.31
N GLU A 358 13.33 -9.92 32.54
CA GLU A 358 14.17 -10.73 33.43
C GLU A 358 14.35 -12.15 32.88
N SER A 359 13.30 -12.76 32.35
CA SER A 359 13.39 -14.06 31.66
C SER A 359 14.32 -13.99 30.45
N ASN A 360 14.21 -12.94 29.63
CA ASN A 360 15.08 -12.72 28.47
C ASN A 360 16.55 -12.62 28.93
N ARG A 361 16.82 -11.82 29.98
CA ARG A 361 18.18 -11.67 30.54
C ARG A 361 18.78 -13.00 30.96
N ARG A 362 18.01 -13.86 31.66
CA ARG A 362 18.48 -15.19 32.08
C ARG A 362 18.75 -16.13 30.92
N ARG A 363 18.05 -15.95 29.80
CA ARG A 363 18.18 -16.77 28.61
C ARG A 363 19.11 -16.17 27.56
N GLU A 364 19.76 -15.04 27.86
CA GLU A 364 20.63 -14.28 26.94
C GLU A 364 19.92 -13.88 25.64
N ILE A 365 18.61 -13.59 25.71
CA ILE A 365 17.80 -13.15 24.59
C ILE A 365 17.71 -11.62 24.64
N PRO A 366 18.02 -10.89 23.56
CA PRO A 366 17.79 -9.45 23.47
C PRO A 366 16.31 -9.11 23.69
N ASN A 367 16.02 -7.96 24.33
CA ASN A 367 14.65 -7.45 24.42
C ASN A 367 14.16 -6.95 23.06
N ILE A 368 12.83 -6.79 22.90
CA ILE A 368 12.24 -6.17 21.71
C ILE A 368 12.75 -4.73 21.59
N GLY A 369 13.25 -4.38 20.41
CA GLY A 369 13.84 -3.08 20.10
C GLY A 369 15.31 -3.21 19.71
N ILE A 370 16.07 -2.14 19.90
CA ILE A 370 17.48 -2.05 19.51
C ILE A 370 18.31 -1.77 20.78
N GLY A 371 19.28 -2.64 21.03
CA GLY A 371 20.18 -2.55 22.15
C GLY A 371 21.19 -1.42 22.06
N LYS A 372 22.20 -1.44 22.96
CA LYS A 372 23.20 -0.36 23.10
C LYS A 372 24.25 -0.40 22.01
N ASN A 373 24.76 0.80 21.65
CA ASN A 373 25.92 0.99 20.76
C ASN A 373 25.75 0.29 19.40
N CYS A 374 24.53 0.19 18.90
CA CYS A 374 24.27 -0.37 17.57
C CYS A 374 24.50 0.68 16.49
N HIS A 375 24.97 0.23 15.32
CA HIS A 375 25.09 1.07 14.14
C HIS A 375 24.41 0.37 12.97
N ILE A 376 23.31 0.95 12.50
CA ILE A 376 22.43 0.33 11.49
C ILE A 376 22.18 1.33 10.37
N ARG A 377 22.37 0.87 9.14
CA ARG A 377 22.25 1.72 7.96
C ARG A 377 21.41 1.02 6.89
N ARG A 378 20.63 1.78 6.10
CA ARG A 378 19.88 1.32 4.92
C ARG A 378 19.20 -0.03 5.14
N THR A 379 18.38 -0.10 6.20
CA THR A 379 17.81 -1.36 6.70
C THR A 379 16.32 -1.21 6.97
N ILE A 380 15.54 -2.24 6.66
CA ILE A 380 14.15 -2.39 7.11
C ILE A 380 14.17 -3.37 8.30
N ILE A 381 13.65 -2.95 9.45
CA ILE A 381 13.50 -3.79 10.64
C ILE A 381 12.01 -4.00 10.88
N ASP A 382 11.56 -5.22 10.66
CA ASP A 382 10.15 -5.58 10.82
C ASP A 382 9.77 -5.68 12.32
N LYS A 383 8.47 -5.74 12.58
CA LYS A 383 7.89 -5.68 13.93
C LYS A 383 8.44 -6.73 14.88
N ASN A 384 8.57 -6.34 16.15
CA ASN A 384 8.98 -7.20 17.26
C ASN A 384 10.40 -7.79 17.11
N ALA A 385 11.24 -7.21 16.25
CA ALA A 385 12.63 -7.62 16.13
C ALA A 385 13.39 -7.33 17.44
N ARG A 386 14.35 -8.20 17.76
CA ARG A 386 15.18 -8.20 18.95
C ARG A 386 16.63 -8.01 18.52
N ILE A 387 17.13 -6.79 18.61
CA ILE A 387 18.50 -6.45 18.22
C ILE A 387 19.34 -6.30 19.50
N GLY A 388 20.37 -7.11 19.63
CA GLY A 388 21.28 -7.10 20.78
C GLY A 388 22.15 -5.84 20.85
N ASN A 389 23.13 -5.85 21.75
CA ASN A 389 24.08 -4.74 21.90
C ASN A 389 25.24 -4.83 20.92
N ASN A 390 25.84 -3.69 20.56
CA ASN A 390 27.04 -3.59 19.70
C ASN A 390 26.83 -4.24 18.33
N VAL A 391 25.59 -4.25 17.83
CA VAL A 391 25.24 -4.82 16.51
C VAL A 391 25.54 -3.80 15.42
N LYS A 392 26.14 -4.27 14.32
CA LYS A 392 26.36 -3.48 13.11
C LYS A 392 25.63 -4.11 11.93
N ILE A 393 24.80 -3.33 11.23
CA ILE A 393 24.07 -3.80 10.05
C ILE A 393 24.31 -2.84 8.90
N ASN A 394 24.82 -3.37 7.77
CA ASN A 394 25.06 -2.65 6.53
C ASN A 394 25.99 -1.43 6.68
N VAL A 395 27.03 -1.55 7.51
CA VAL A 395 27.98 -0.46 7.83
C VAL A 395 29.40 -0.78 7.38
N SER A 396 29.75 -2.06 7.30
CA SER A 396 31.10 -2.52 6.98
C SER A 396 31.47 -2.45 5.48
N GLY A 397 30.51 -2.08 4.62
CA GLY A 397 30.68 -2.14 3.17
C GLY A 397 30.63 -3.55 2.59
N LYS A 398 30.24 -4.54 3.38
CA LYS A 398 30.03 -5.89 2.92
C LYS A 398 28.77 -5.97 2.07
N GLU A 399 28.90 -6.42 0.84
CA GLU A 399 27.78 -6.64 -0.05
C GLU A 399 27.26 -8.08 0.08
N TYR A 400 25.94 -8.23 0.01
CA TYR A 400 25.25 -9.52 0.03
C TYR A 400 24.47 -9.69 -1.26
N GLU A 401 24.51 -10.89 -1.82
CA GLU A 401 23.62 -11.26 -2.92
C GLU A 401 22.14 -11.15 -2.46
N ASP A 402 21.26 -10.85 -3.40
CA ASP A 402 19.83 -10.81 -3.12
C ASP A 402 19.32 -12.19 -2.72
N GLY A 403 18.56 -12.26 -1.64
CA GLY A 403 18.02 -13.52 -1.15
C GLY A 403 18.02 -13.69 0.37
N ASP A 404 17.80 -14.92 0.78
CA ASP A 404 17.65 -15.34 2.17
C ASP A 404 18.99 -15.77 2.77
N HIS A 405 19.40 -15.08 3.86
CA HIS A 405 20.64 -15.34 4.61
C HIS A 405 20.36 -15.92 6.02
N GLY A 406 19.19 -16.52 6.25
CA GLY A 406 18.78 -17.09 7.54
C GLY A 406 18.23 -16.03 8.48
N ASN A 407 19.08 -15.25 9.15
CA ASN A 407 18.66 -14.25 10.12
C ASN A 407 18.13 -12.96 9.47
N PHE A 408 18.50 -12.69 8.21
CA PHE A 408 18.08 -11.53 7.45
C PHE A 408 17.84 -11.88 5.98
N TYR A 409 17.30 -10.95 5.23
CA TYR A 409 17.10 -11.00 3.78
C TYR A 409 17.79 -9.79 3.16
N SER A 410 18.41 -9.95 1.99
CA SER A 410 19.00 -8.85 1.21
C SER A 410 18.23 -8.65 -0.08
N SER A 411 17.99 -7.41 -0.49
CA SER A 411 17.47 -7.03 -1.80
C SER A 411 17.90 -5.63 -2.18
N ASP A 412 18.51 -5.46 -3.35
CA ASP A 412 18.98 -4.17 -3.86
C ASP A 412 19.89 -3.41 -2.85
N GLY A 413 20.72 -4.12 -2.10
CA GLY A 413 21.58 -3.56 -1.06
C GLY A 413 20.83 -3.07 0.19
N ILE A 414 19.56 -3.44 0.35
CA ILE A 414 18.75 -3.18 1.53
C ILE A 414 18.69 -4.45 2.37
N ILE A 415 19.07 -4.34 3.64
CA ILE A 415 18.94 -5.45 4.59
C ILE A 415 17.54 -5.42 5.20
N VAL A 416 16.90 -6.59 5.30
CA VAL A 416 15.58 -6.74 5.93
C VAL A 416 15.68 -7.71 7.08
N ILE A 417 15.52 -7.19 8.30
CA ILE A 417 15.39 -7.98 9.51
C ILE A 417 13.93 -8.38 9.66
N ARG A 418 13.67 -9.68 9.77
CA ARG A 418 12.31 -10.24 9.75
C ARG A 418 11.53 -9.96 11.03
N LYS A 419 10.21 -10.05 10.96
CA LYS A 419 9.33 -9.96 12.12
C LYS A 419 9.74 -10.97 13.20
N GLY A 420 9.98 -10.46 14.42
CA GLY A 420 10.37 -11.29 15.56
C GLY A 420 11.76 -11.92 15.46
N ALA A 421 12.58 -11.54 14.49
CA ALA A 421 13.95 -12.04 14.39
C ALA A 421 14.79 -11.60 15.59
N MET A 422 15.74 -12.46 15.97
CA MET A 422 16.69 -12.21 17.04
C MET A 422 18.09 -12.08 16.43
N ILE A 423 18.71 -10.94 16.66
CA ILE A 423 20.09 -10.64 16.26
C ILE A 423 20.92 -10.54 17.55
N PRO A 424 21.81 -11.49 17.82
CA PRO A 424 22.62 -11.52 19.05
C PRO A 424 23.56 -10.31 19.17
N ASP A 425 24.06 -10.10 20.41
CA ASP A 425 25.06 -9.07 20.71
C ASP A 425 26.30 -9.24 19.83
N GLY A 426 26.87 -8.11 19.37
CA GLY A 426 28.10 -8.07 18.58
C GLY A 426 27.97 -8.59 17.14
N THR A 427 26.77 -8.92 16.67
CA THR A 427 26.56 -9.39 15.28
C THR A 427 26.94 -8.30 14.28
N GLU A 428 27.63 -8.69 13.20
CA GLU A 428 27.97 -7.81 12.08
C GLU A 428 27.40 -8.38 10.75
N ILE A 429 26.48 -7.63 10.15
CA ILE A 429 25.80 -7.94 8.89
C ILE A 429 26.13 -6.88 7.84
#